data_b013d4566b2c0e105e2d08b2b5d99941
#
_entry.id   b013d4566b2c0e105e2d08b2b5d99941
#
_cell.length_a   1.000
_cell.length_b   1.000
_cell.length_c   1.000
_cell.angle_alpha   90.00
_cell.angle_beta   90.00
_cell.angle_gamma   90.00
#
_symmetry.space_group_name_H-M   'P 1'
#
loop_
_entity.id
_entity.type
_entity.pdbx_description
1 polymer ?
#
loop_
_entity_poly.entity_id
_entity_poly.type
_entity_poly.pdbx_seq_one_letter_code
_entity_poly.pdbx_strand_id
1 'polypeptide(L)'
;MTKLDQHKTWDVIIAGGGPAGFFAAIRCAELNPNLRVLILEKAGQTLGKVLISGGGRCNVTHACFDPAQLITYYPRGASALRGAFTRFQPKDTIEWFESRGVKLKTEADGRMFPVTDSSETIA
;
A
#
# COMPACT_ATOMS: atom_id res chain seq x y z
N MET A 1 9.68 13.72 -21.53
CA MET A 1 9.31 14.71 -20.50
C MET A 1 8.07 15.44 -20.98
N THR A 2 6.91 15.07 -20.47
CA THR A 2 5.66 15.77 -20.75
C THR A 2 5.76 17.16 -20.15
N LYS A 3 5.59 18.22 -20.95
CA LYS A 3 5.49 19.59 -20.45
C LYS A 3 4.37 19.61 -19.40
N LEU A 4 4.71 19.76 -18.14
CA LEU A 4 3.75 20.13 -17.10
C LEU A 4 3.13 21.44 -17.54
N ASP A 5 1.83 21.40 -17.76
CA ASP A 5 1.04 22.56 -18.13
C ASP A 5 1.23 23.62 -17.03
N GLN A 6 1.91 24.72 -17.35
CA GLN A 6 2.40 25.71 -16.37
C GLN A 6 1.28 26.42 -15.59
N HIS A 7 0.00 26.09 -15.88
CA HIS A 7 -1.18 26.66 -15.24
C HIS A 7 -2.02 25.64 -14.45
N LYS A 8 -1.58 24.37 -14.34
CA LYS A 8 -2.26 23.39 -13.50
C LYS A 8 -1.79 23.50 -12.06
N THR A 9 -2.64 24.00 -11.19
CA THR A 9 -2.45 23.91 -9.74
C THR A 9 -2.88 22.51 -9.25
N TRP A 10 -2.14 21.95 -8.31
CA TRP A 10 -2.44 20.67 -7.68
C TRP A 10 -2.92 20.91 -6.26
N ASP A 11 -3.96 20.20 -5.85
CA ASP A 11 -4.53 20.33 -4.51
C ASP A 11 -3.72 19.46 -3.51
N VAL A 12 -3.17 18.34 -3.99
CA VAL A 12 -2.32 17.43 -3.21
C VAL A 12 -1.13 16.99 -4.07
N ILE A 13 0.07 17.09 -3.52
CA ILE A 13 1.30 16.56 -4.13
C ILE A 13 1.90 15.52 -3.19
N ILE A 14 2.13 14.33 -3.70
CA ILE A 14 2.69 13.19 -2.97
C ILE A 14 4.08 12.91 -3.52
N ALA A 15 5.09 12.94 -2.67
CA ALA A 15 6.46 12.61 -3.03
C ALA A 15 6.71 11.12 -2.79
N GLY A 16 6.93 10.38 -3.88
CA GLY A 16 7.20 8.95 -3.91
C GLY A 16 6.03 8.12 -4.42
N GLY A 17 6.29 7.41 -5.52
CA GLY A 17 5.35 6.49 -6.18
C GLY A 17 5.45 5.06 -5.65
N GLY A 18 5.62 4.90 -4.34
CA GLY A 18 5.54 3.62 -3.65
C GLY A 18 4.13 3.31 -3.14
N PRO A 19 3.93 2.18 -2.44
CA PRO A 19 2.61 1.76 -1.98
C PRO A 19 1.93 2.78 -1.06
N ALA A 20 2.69 3.44 -0.18
CA ALA A 20 2.14 4.47 0.70
C ALA A 20 1.63 5.69 -0.07
N GLY A 21 2.38 6.12 -1.10
CA GLY A 21 1.99 7.24 -1.96
C GLY A 21 0.74 6.94 -2.76
N PHE A 22 0.64 5.76 -3.36
CA PHE A 22 -0.57 5.33 -4.07
C PHE A 22 -1.76 5.17 -3.14
N PHE A 23 -1.58 4.56 -1.97
CA PHE A 23 -2.65 4.42 -1.00
C PHE A 23 -3.20 5.79 -0.56
N ALA A 24 -2.31 6.75 -0.29
CA ALA A 24 -2.70 8.13 0.05
C ALA A 24 -3.44 8.82 -1.11
N ALA A 25 -2.96 8.67 -2.35
CA ALA A 25 -3.60 9.25 -3.53
C ALA A 25 -5.01 8.68 -3.76
N ILE A 26 -5.17 7.36 -3.66
CA ILE A 26 -6.46 6.68 -3.78
C ILE A 26 -7.41 7.20 -2.69
N ARG A 27 -6.93 7.30 -1.46
CA ARG A 27 -7.76 7.80 -0.35
C ARG A 27 -8.18 9.25 -0.54
N CYS A 28 -7.32 10.11 -1.05
CA CYS A 28 -7.68 11.48 -1.40
C CYS A 28 -8.80 11.52 -2.45
N ALA A 29 -8.67 10.72 -3.51
CA ALA A 29 -9.65 10.67 -4.59
C ALA A 29 -11.01 10.09 -4.14
N GLU A 30 -10.99 9.11 -3.25
CA GLU A 30 -12.22 8.54 -2.65
C GLU A 30 -12.96 9.53 -1.76
N LEU A 31 -12.22 10.33 -0.98
CA LEU A 31 -12.80 11.32 -0.07
C LEU A 31 -13.35 12.55 -0.81
N ASN A 32 -12.68 12.96 -1.87
CA ASN A 32 -13.12 14.06 -2.71
C ASN A 32 -12.62 13.88 -4.15
N PRO A 33 -13.49 13.41 -5.07
CA PRO A 33 -13.11 13.14 -6.46
C PRO A 33 -12.75 14.41 -7.27
N ASN A 34 -13.01 15.60 -6.72
CA ASN A 34 -12.63 16.86 -7.38
C ASN A 34 -11.17 17.27 -7.06
N LEU A 35 -10.49 16.61 -6.15
CA LEU A 35 -9.09 16.88 -5.84
C LEU A 35 -8.20 16.50 -7.03
N ARG A 36 -7.30 17.41 -7.38
CA ARG A 36 -6.23 17.17 -8.33
C ARG A 36 -5.01 16.66 -7.54
N VAL A 37 -4.79 15.36 -7.63
CA VAL A 37 -3.72 14.68 -6.90
C VAL A 37 -2.58 14.36 -7.86
N LEU A 38 -1.35 14.72 -7.49
CA LEU A 38 -0.14 14.43 -8.24
C LEU A 38 0.79 13.55 -7.40
N ILE A 39 1.27 12.46 -7.99
CA ILE A 39 2.37 11.67 -7.43
C ILE A 39 3.64 12.00 -8.20
N LEU A 40 4.70 12.35 -7.48
CA LEU A 40 6.04 12.58 -8.02
C LEU A 40 6.93 11.38 -7.67
N GLU A 41 7.44 10.70 -8.70
CA GLU A 41 8.39 9.58 -8.54
C GLU A 41 9.72 9.92 -9.22
N LYS A 42 10.81 9.72 -8.49
CA LYS A 42 12.16 9.96 -9.00
C LYS A 42 12.63 8.85 -9.96
N ALA A 43 12.22 7.59 -9.69
CA ALA A 43 12.58 6.44 -10.52
C ALA A 43 11.75 6.42 -11.80
N GLY A 44 12.24 5.69 -12.79
CA GLY A 44 11.52 5.48 -14.06
C GLY A 44 10.28 4.57 -13.92
N GLN A 45 10.08 3.94 -12.76
CA GLN A 45 8.98 3.02 -12.49
C GLN A 45 8.42 3.25 -11.09
N THR A 46 7.09 3.33 -10.98
CA THR A 46 6.38 3.33 -9.72
C THR A 46 6.23 1.91 -9.16
N LEU A 47 5.96 1.80 -7.85
CA LEU A 47 5.69 0.52 -7.17
C LEU A 47 6.80 -0.55 -7.31
N GLY A 48 8.02 -0.17 -7.68
CA GLY A 48 9.11 -1.12 -7.95
C GLY A 48 9.37 -2.10 -6.81
N LYS A 49 9.29 -1.67 -5.55
CA LYS A 49 9.46 -2.56 -4.39
C LYS A 49 8.28 -3.51 -4.19
N VAL A 50 7.07 -3.11 -4.54
CA VAL A 50 5.88 -3.98 -4.53
C VAL A 50 6.07 -5.10 -5.55
N LEU A 51 6.48 -4.74 -6.76
CA LEU A 51 6.65 -5.69 -7.86
C LEU A 51 7.67 -6.80 -7.57
N ILE A 52 8.75 -6.50 -6.85
CA ILE A 52 9.80 -7.48 -6.53
C ILE A 52 9.60 -8.16 -5.16
N SER A 53 8.74 -7.64 -4.30
CA SER A 53 8.54 -8.18 -2.96
C SER A 53 7.97 -9.61 -3.00
N GLY A 54 8.27 -10.39 -1.96
CA GLY A 54 7.79 -11.77 -1.86
C GLY A 54 8.17 -12.65 -3.07
N GLY A 55 9.30 -12.36 -3.71
CA GLY A 55 9.74 -13.10 -4.91
C GLY A 55 8.89 -12.83 -6.15
N GLY A 56 8.35 -11.62 -6.30
CA GLY A 56 7.48 -11.23 -7.41
C GLY A 56 6.00 -11.56 -7.21
N ARG A 57 5.63 -12.03 -6.00
CA ARG A 57 4.24 -12.35 -5.64
C ARG A 57 3.56 -11.24 -4.82
N CYS A 58 4.33 -10.33 -4.25
CA CYS A 58 3.97 -9.33 -3.25
C CYS A 58 3.43 -9.94 -1.94
N ASN A 59 4.27 -9.99 -0.92
CA ASN A 59 3.81 -10.23 0.45
C ASN A 59 3.08 -8.96 0.95
N VAL A 60 1.75 -9.00 0.89
CA VAL A 60 0.89 -7.84 1.16
C VAL A 60 0.86 -7.51 2.65
N THR A 61 0.63 -8.52 3.47
CA THR A 61 0.46 -8.38 4.92
C THR A 61 0.70 -9.73 5.61
N HIS A 62 0.46 -9.77 6.92
CA HIS A 62 0.61 -10.96 7.75
C HIS A 62 -0.71 -11.26 8.47
N ALA A 63 -1.11 -12.53 8.52
CA ALA A 63 -2.34 -12.96 9.16
C ALA A 63 -2.20 -12.96 10.70
N CYS A 64 -1.95 -11.80 11.27
CA CYS A 64 -1.88 -11.54 12.70
C CYS A 64 -2.75 -10.32 13.00
N PHE A 65 -3.85 -10.52 13.73
CA PHE A 65 -4.91 -9.53 13.91
C PHE A 65 -4.93 -8.90 15.30
N ASP A 66 -3.98 -9.25 16.15
CA ASP A 66 -3.73 -8.57 17.42
C ASP A 66 -2.55 -7.60 17.25
N PRO A 67 -2.75 -6.28 17.40
CA PRO A 67 -1.68 -5.29 17.30
C PRO A 67 -0.50 -5.55 18.25
N ALA A 68 -0.75 -6.10 19.43
CA ALA A 68 0.30 -6.40 20.40
C ALA A 68 1.20 -7.56 19.94
N GLN A 69 0.62 -8.56 19.29
CA GLN A 69 1.37 -9.65 18.68
C GLN A 69 2.02 -9.21 17.37
N LEU A 70 1.30 -8.44 16.55
CA LEU A 70 1.78 -8.00 15.23
C LEU A 70 3.09 -7.22 15.34
N ILE A 71 3.22 -6.33 16.30
CA ILE A 71 4.45 -5.53 16.49
C ILE A 71 5.69 -6.37 16.81
N THR A 72 5.53 -7.60 17.29
CA THR A 72 6.67 -8.49 17.58
C THR A 72 7.39 -8.96 16.31
N TYR A 73 6.74 -8.91 15.16
CA TYR A 73 7.34 -9.20 13.86
C TYR A 73 8.18 -8.01 13.30
N TYR A 74 8.18 -6.88 13.98
CA TYR A 74 8.95 -5.69 13.59
C TYR A 74 10.17 -5.53 14.50
N PRO A 75 11.36 -5.88 14.07
CA PRO A 75 12.58 -5.79 14.90
C PRO A 75 12.97 -4.35 15.22
N ARG A 76 12.44 -3.39 14.45
CA ARG A 76 12.65 -1.94 14.66
C ARG A 76 11.32 -1.21 14.57
N GLY A 77 11.13 -0.20 15.42
CA GLY A 77 9.94 0.66 15.38
C GLY A 77 8.65 0.01 15.91
N ALA A 78 8.70 -1.15 16.55
CA ALA A 78 7.53 -1.87 17.05
C ALA A 78 6.60 -1.00 17.92
N SER A 79 7.17 -0.28 18.89
CA SER A 79 6.41 0.60 19.78
C SER A 79 5.70 1.75 19.03
N ALA A 80 6.35 2.32 18.02
CA ALA A 80 5.78 3.39 17.21
C ALA A 80 4.62 2.88 16.32
N LEU A 81 4.71 1.63 15.84
CA LEU A 81 3.67 1.03 14.99
C LEU A 81 2.42 0.61 15.76
N ARG A 82 2.53 0.36 17.07
CA ARG A 82 1.40 -0.12 17.87
C ARG A 82 0.16 0.78 17.76
N GLY A 83 0.36 2.08 17.87
CA GLY A 83 -0.73 3.06 17.72
C GLY A 83 -1.35 3.08 16.33
N ALA A 84 -0.54 2.94 15.29
CA ALA A 84 -1.01 2.88 13.92
C ALA A 84 -1.86 1.61 13.68
N PHE A 85 -1.44 0.46 14.18
CA PHE A 85 -2.17 -0.80 14.03
C PHE A 85 -3.47 -0.89 14.83
N THR A 86 -3.72 0.00 15.79
CA THR A 86 -5.04 0.12 16.41
C THR A 86 -6.05 0.82 15.50
N ARG A 87 -5.58 1.52 14.45
CA ARG A 87 -6.43 2.25 13.51
C ARG A 87 -6.52 1.57 12.14
N PHE A 88 -5.44 0.95 11.70
CA PHE A 88 -5.34 0.23 10.44
C PHE A 88 -4.38 -0.94 10.59
N GLN A 89 -4.90 -2.15 10.54
CA GLN A 89 -4.17 -3.39 10.78
C GLN A 89 -4.32 -4.36 9.59
N PRO A 90 -3.68 -5.55 9.61
CA PRO A 90 -3.78 -6.52 8.52
C PRO A 90 -5.22 -6.88 8.11
N LYS A 91 -6.16 -6.95 9.05
CA LYS A 91 -7.58 -7.18 8.73
C LYS A 91 -8.14 -6.09 7.83
N ASP A 92 -7.83 -4.83 8.12
CA ASP A 92 -8.28 -3.69 7.31
C ASP A 92 -7.62 -3.70 5.93
N THR A 93 -6.36 -4.12 5.85
CA THR A 93 -5.65 -4.31 4.57
C THR A 93 -6.33 -5.37 3.71
N ILE A 94 -6.68 -6.52 4.30
CA ILE A 94 -7.38 -7.59 3.60
C ILE A 94 -8.72 -7.08 3.06
N GLU A 95 -9.52 -6.46 3.91
CA GLU A 95 -10.83 -5.92 3.54
C GLU A 95 -10.72 -4.87 2.43
N TRP A 96 -9.68 -4.01 2.51
CA TRP A 96 -9.44 -2.99 1.49
C TRP A 96 -9.17 -3.60 0.10
N PHE A 97 -8.38 -4.66 0.02
CA PHE A 97 -8.11 -5.36 -1.24
C PHE A 97 -9.32 -6.18 -1.71
N GLU A 98 -9.96 -6.95 -0.81
CA GLU A 98 -11.08 -7.81 -1.15
C GLU A 98 -12.31 -7.02 -1.62
N SER A 99 -12.60 -5.87 -1.00
CA SER A 99 -13.67 -4.97 -1.45
C SER A 99 -13.44 -4.39 -2.85
N ARG A 100 -12.21 -4.47 -3.35
CA ARG A 100 -11.81 -4.05 -4.72
C ARG A 100 -11.59 -5.23 -5.66
N GLY A 101 -12.01 -6.42 -5.26
CA GLY A 101 -11.96 -7.64 -6.09
C GLY A 101 -10.62 -8.37 -6.07
N VAL A 102 -9.67 -7.95 -5.23
CA VAL A 102 -8.37 -8.62 -5.08
C VAL A 102 -8.41 -9.55 -3.89
N LYS A 103 -8.49 -10.86 -4.15
CA LYS A 103 -8.49 -11.88 -3.10
C LYS A 103 -7.08 -12.21 -2.64
N LEU A 104 -6.91 -12.36 -1.33
CA LEU A 104 -5.66 -12.75 -0.70
C LEU A 104 -5.75 -14.17 -0.15
N LYS A 105 -4.61 -14.86 -0.09
CA LYS A 105 -4.44 -16.16 0.57
C LYS A 105 -3.37 -16.06 1.64
N THR A 106 -3.52 -16.88 2.69
CA THR A 106 -2.55 -17.00 3.78
C THR A 106 -1.69 -18.26 3.57
N GLU A 107 -0.39 -18.13 3.69
CA GLU A 107 0.53 -19.27 3.74
C GLU A 107 0.72 -19.78 5.17
N ALA A 108 1.34 -20.96 5.31
CA ALA A 108 1.51 -21.64 6.61
C ALA A 108 2.27 -20.80 7.65
N ASP A 109 3.15 -19.91 7.20
CA ASP A 109 3.93 -19.00 8.06
C ASP A 109 3.22 -17.67 8.37
N GLY A 110 1.98 -17.51 7.94
CA GLY A 110 1.15 -16.32 8.16
C GLY A 110 1.32 -15.21 7.12
N ARG A 111 2.25 -15.33 6.18
CA ARG A 111 2.37 -14.36 5.08
C ARG A 111 1.16 -14.43 4.18
N MET A 112 0.75 -13.28 3.67
CA MET A 112 -0.41 -13.18 2.78
C MET A 112 -0.02 -12.65 1.42
N PHE A 113 -0.51 -13.33 0.40
CA PHE A 113 -0.23 -13.05 -1.02
C PHE A 113 -1.53 -12.95 -1.81
N PRO A 114 -1.55 -12.28 -2.97
CA PRO A 114 -2.69 -12.41 -3.87
C PRO A 114 -2.85 -13.86 -4.34
N VAL A 115 -4.08 -14.30 -4.50
CA VAL A 115 -4.37 -15.70 -4.97
C VAL A 115 -3.78 -15.99 -6.34
N THR A 116 -3.48 -14.97 -7.13
CA THR A 116 -2.84 -15.06 -8.45
C THR A 116 -1.33 -15.36 -8.38
N ASP A 117 -0.71 -15.25 -7.20
CA ASP A 117 0.75 -15.31 -7.03
C ASP A 117 1.54 -14.33 -7.91
N SER A 118 0.93 -13.21 -8.29
CA SER A 118 1.56 -12.15 -9.07
C SER A 118 1.46 -10.80 -8.38
N SER A 119 2.61 -10.14 -8.21
CA SER A 119 2.68 -8.80 -7.65
C SER A 119 1.96 -7.75 -8.52
N GLU A 120 1.80 -8.01 -9.81
CA GLU A 120 1.06 -7.13 -10.73
C GLU A 120 -0.42 -7.00 -10.34
N THR A 121 -0.98 -8.03 -9.67
CA THR A 121 -2.35 -7.97 -9.14
C THR A 121 -2.51 -6.92 -8.05
N ILE A 122 -1.44 -6.66 -7.30
CA ILE A 122 -1.42 -5.66 -6.22
C ILE A 122 -1.06 -4.27 -6.76
N ALA A 123 -0.21 -4.21 -7.76
CA ALA A 123 0.27 -2.97 -8.36
C ALA A 123 -0.77 -2.35 -9.31
#